data_a71b05a1b8ba2e387b40d4e2fbae17dc
#
_entry.id   a71b05a1b8ba2e387b40d4e2fbae17dc
#
_cell.length_a   1.000
_cell.length_b   1.000
_cell.length_c   1.000
_cell.angle_alpha   90.00
_cell.angle_beta   90.00
_cell.angle_gamma   90.00
#
_symmetry.space_group_name_H-M   'P 1'
#
loop_
_entity.id
_entity.type
_entity.pdbx_description
1 polymer ?
#
loop_
_entity_poly.entity_id
_entity_poly.type
_entity_poly.pdbx_seq_one_letter_code
_entity_poly.pdbx_strand_id
1 'polypeptide(L)'
;VDSASGIHARHNPYYIRTVRGDNKDPLTKFMKAEGFPHEKDVTKPNHTTVFSFPMRSPEGAVCRQDMTALEQLDLWKTYAHNWCEHKPSVTISVKEDEWVSTASWVYNNFDDISGISFLPFSEHTYKQAPYQDCTKEEYNEMVKQMPKKVNWSKLSDYEQKDFTVASQELACSANGCEVVDLPTAA
;
A
#
# COMPACT_ATOMS: atom_id res chain seq x y z
N VAL A 1 3.36 2.26 0.49
CA VAL A 1 2.96 2.71 -0.83
C VAL A 1 2.31 4.07 -0.76
N ASP A 2 1.16 4.25 -0.17
CA ASP A 2 0.50 5.57 -0.05
C ASP A 2 1.24 6.55 0.85
N SER A 3 1.98 6.02 1.77
CA SER A 3 2.76 6.82 2.72
C SER A 3 3.93 7.52 2.07
N ALA A 4 4.37 7.03 0.94
CA ALA A 4 5.68 7.43 0.44
C ALA A 4 5.61 8.40 -0.69
N SER A 5 4.48 8.55 -1.34
CA SER A 5 4.61 9.17 -2.61
C SER A 5 3.84 10.47 -2.74
N GLY A 6 4.58 11.50 -2.96
CA GLY A 6 4.04 12.78 -3.38
C GLY A 6 3.39 12.78 -4.77
N ILE A 7 3.57 11.70 -5.53
CA ILE A 7 3.05 11.59 -6.90
C ILE A 7 1.73 10.82 -7.00
N HIS A 8 1.33 10.11 -5.94
CA HIS A 8 0.03 9.47 -5.92
C HIS A 8 -1.03 10.41 -5.36
N ALA A 9 -2.17 10.52 -6.04
CA ALA A 9 -3.38 11.06 -5.44
C ALA A 9 -3.79 10.24 -4.21
N ARG A 10 -4.43 10.84 -3.23
CA ARG A 10 -4.98 10.12 -2.08
C ARG A 10 -6.09 9.17 -2.54
N HIS A 11 -6.24 8.07 -1.82
CA HIS A 11 -7.24 7.07 -2.19
C HIS A 11 -8.66 7.66 -2.18
N ASN A 12 -9.04 8.26 -1.05
CA ASN A 12 -10.32 8.93 -0.85
C ASN A 12 -10.23 9.92 0.32
N PRO A 13 -11.18 10.84 0.56
CA PRO A 13 -11.23 11.66 1.77
C PRO A 13 -11.24 10.82 3.06
N TYR A 14 -12.00 9.73 3.08
CA TYR A 14 -12.01 8.70 4.12
C TYR A 14 -11.82 7.33 3.48
N TYR A 15 -10.93 6.53 4.04
CA TYR A 15 -10.66 5.19 3.54
C TYR A 15 -10.12 4.28 4.64
N ILE A 16 -10.19 2.99 4.39
CA ILE A 16 -9.63 1.97 5.27
C ILE A 16 -8.33 1.48 4.63
N ARG A 17 -7.26 1.48 5.43
CA ARG A 17 -6.02 0.83 5.05
C ARG A 17 -5.89 -0.49 5.77
N THR A 18 -5.69 -1.56 5.01
CA THR A 18 -5.40 -2.88 5.58
C THR A 18 -3.90 -3.18 5.50
N VAL A 19 -3.37 -3.74 6.58
CA VAL A 19 -1.97 -4.16 6.68
C VAL A 19 -1.95 -5.62 7.14
N ARG A 20 -1.12 -6.41 6.50
CA ARG A 20 -0.92 -7.82 6.83
C ARG A 20 0.32 -7.99 7.69
N GLY A 21 0.18 -8.74 8.78
CA GLY A 21 1.28 -9.12 9.64
C GLY A 21 1.34 -10.64 9.81
N ASP A 22 2.54 -11.21 9.82
CA ASP A 22 2.72 -12.61 10.17
C ASP A 22 2.31 -12.84 11.63
N ASN A 23 1.64 -13.95 11.91
CA ASN A 23 1.18 -14.29 13.27
C ASN A 23 2.34 -14.53 14.26
N LYS A 24 3.53 -14.82 13.76
CA LYS A 24 4.73 -15.03 14.58
C LYS A 24 5.44 -13.72 14.90
N ASP A 25 5.22 -12.68 14.07
CA ASP A 25 5.85 -11.37 14.21
C ASP A 25 5.54 -10.75 15.60
N PRO A 26 6.55 -10.30 16.33
CA PRO A 26 6.41 -9.59 17.60
C PRO A 26 5.43 -8.43 17.55
N LEU A 27 5.53 -7.57 16.53
CA LEU A 27 4.63 -6.43 16.33
C LEU A 27 3.17 -6.87 16.16
N THR A 28 2.94 -7.92 15.39
CA THR A 28 1.59 -8.50 15.20
C THR A 28 0.99 -8.99 16.51
N LYS A 29 1.78 -9.67 17.33
CA LYS A 29 1.35 -10.15 18.66
C LYS A 29 1.06 -8.98 19.61
N PHE A 30 1.94 -7.99 19.64
CA PHE A 30 1.78 -6.79 20.43
C PHE A 30 0.51 -6.02 20.05
N MET A 31 0.30 -5.78 18.77
CA MET A 31 -0.89 -5.04 18.29
C MET A 31 -2.20 -5.76 18.62
N LYS A 32 -2.23 -7.08 18.55
CA LYS A 32 -3.38 -7.87 19.01
C LYS A 32 -3.63 -7.69 20.51
N ALA A 33 -2.57 -7.74 21.32
CA ALA A 33 -2.65 -7.58 22.76
C ALA A 33 -3.10 -6.17 23.18
N GLU A 34 -2.70 -5.13 22.43
CA GLU A 34 -3.13 -3.75 22.64
C GLU A 34 -4.54 -3.44 22.09
N GLY A 35 -5.20 -4.43 21.49
CA GLY A 35 -6.61 -4.34 21.08
C GLY A 35 -6.86 -3.65 19.75
N PHE A 36 -5.90 -3.66 18.83
CA PHE A 36 -6.14 -3.18 17.47
C PHE A 36 -7.16 -4.06 16.76
N PRO A 37 -8.13 -3.47 16.01
CA PRO A 37 -9.07 -4.22 15.19
C PRO A 37 -8.33 -5.10 14.19
N HIS A 38 -8.64 -6.39 14.17
CA HIS A 38 -7.97 -7.33 13.30
C HIS A 38 -8.86 -8.52 12.94
N GLU A 39 -8.53 -9.18 11.84
CA GLU A 39 -9.18 -10.41 11.39
C GLU A 39 -8.16 -11.38 10.79
N LYS A 40 -8.59 -12.60 10.51
CA LYS A 40 -7.75 -13.57 9.80
C LYS A 40 -7.68 -13.22 8.31
N ASP A 41 -6.50 -13.39 7.70
CA ASP A 41 -6.35 -13.27 6.25
C ASP A 41 -7.16 -14.34 5.53
N VAL A 42 -7.87 -13.96 4.45
CA VAL A 42 -8.74 -14.88 3.71
C VAL A 42 -7.97 -15.95 2.94
N THR A 43 -6.71 -15.69 2.60
CA THR A 43 -5.88 -16.62 1.83
C THR A 43 -4.97 -17.47 2.72
N LYS A 44 -4.48 -16.90 3.84
CA LYS A 44 -3.54 -17.53 4.77
C LYS A 44 -4.00 -17.38 6.23
N PRO A 45 -5.20 -17.90 6.61
CA PRO A 45 -5.83 -17.59 7.90
C PRO A 45 -5.06 -18.07 9.13
N ASN A 46 -4.18 -19.06 8.98
CA ASN A 46 -3.38 -19.60 10.07
C ASN A 46 -2.02 -18.91 10.26
N HIS A 47 -1.58 -18.14 9.26
CA HIS A 47 -0.26 -17.52 9.26
C HIS A 47 -0.30 -15.99 9.31
N THR A 48 -1.38 -15.40 8.80
CA THR A 48 -1.45 -13.96 8.60
C THR A 48 -2.66 -13.36 9.30
N THR A 49 -2.43 -12.23 9.93
CA THR A 49 -3.47 -11.36 10.50
C THR A 49 -3.56 -10.10 9.65
N VAL A 50 -4.78 -9.64 9.43
CA VAL A 50 -5.07 -8.38 8.74
C VAL A 50 -5.55 -7.37 9.77
N PHE A 51 -4.87 -6.23 9.84
CA PHE A 51 -5.27 -5.08 10.63
C PHE A 51 -5.90 -4.04 9.73
N SER A 52 -6.96 -3.41 10.20
CA SER A 52 -7.67 -2.36 9.48
C SER A 52 -7.54 -1.03 10.20
N PHE A 53 -7.06 -0.01 9.49
CA PHE A 53 -6.85 1.32 10.01
C PHE A 53 -7.75 2.33 9.30
N PRO A 54 -8.59 3.06 10.05
CA PRO A 54 -9.33 4.18 9.47
C PRO A 54 -8.37 5.32 9.16
N MET A 55 -8.40 5.80 7.92
CA MET A 55 -7.54 6.86 7.42
C MET A 55 -8.38 8.04 6.95
N ARG A 56 -7.88 9.24 7.20
CA ARG A 56 -8.45 10.49 6.69
C ARG A 56 -7.39 11.26 5.93
N SER A 57 -7.71 11.64 4.71
CA SER A 57 -6.83 12.52 3.92
C SER A 57 -6.79 13.92 4.54
N PRO A 58 -5.67 14.64 4.43
CA PRO A 58 -5.62 16.05 4.79
C PRO A 58 -6.70 16.86 4.07
N GLU A 59 -7.12 17.95 4.67
CA GLU A 59 -8.05 18.88 4.03
C GLU A 59 -7.41 19.47 2.77
N GLY A 60 -8.18 19.52 1.68
CA GLY A 60 -7.70 19.97 0.39
C GLY A 60 -6.77 19.00 -0.35
N ALA A 61 -6.57 17.79 0.16
CA ALA A 61 -5.79 16.78 -0.55
C ALA A 61 -6.51 16.33 -1.83
N VAL A 62 -5.75 16.25 -2.92
CA VAL A 62 -6.22 15.70 -4.19
C VAL A 62 -6.41 14.19 -4.02
N CYS A 63 -7.59 13.70 -4.35
CA CYS A 63 -7.94 12.29 -4.34
C CYS A 63 -7.96 11.71 -5.75
N ARG A 64 -7.93 10.39 -5.86
CA ARG A 64 -7.88 9.69 -7.17
C ARG A 64 -9.06 10.01 -8.09
N GLN A 65 -10.22 10.33 -7.54
CA GLN A 65 -11.39 10.73 -8.31
C GLN A 65 -11.28 12.15 -8.91
N ASP A 66 -10.41 12.99 -8.33
CA ASP A 66 -10.22 14.39 -8.72
C ASP A 66 -9.21 14.55 -9.87
N MET A 67 -8.55 13.47 -10.27
CA MET A 67 -7.56 13.45 -11.35
C MET A 67 -7.98 12.51 -12.47
N THR A 68 -7.70 12.93 -13.68
CA THR A 68 -7.72 12.06 -14.85
C THR A 68 -6.46 11.20 -14.94
N ALA A 69 -6.50 10.13 -15.74
CA ALA A 69 -5.31 9.31 -15.98
C ALA A 69 -4.18 10.14 -16.64
N LEU A 70 -4.52 11.06 -17.54
CA LEU A 70 -3.53 11.92 -18.20
C LEU A 70 -2.87 12.90 -17.22
N GLU A 71 -3.63 13.52 -16.33
CA GLU A 71 -3.06 14.39 -15.28
C GLU A 71 -2.11 13.62 -14.34
N GLN A 72 -2.45 12.39 -13.99
CA GLN A 72 -1.57 11.52 -13.20
C GLN A 72 -0.27 11.19 -13.96
N LEU A 73 -0.34 10.92 -15.26
CA LEU A 73 0.79 10.63 -16.12
C LEU A 73 1.69 11.86 -16.32
N ASP A 74 1.11 13.03 -16.54
CA ASP A 74 1.86 14.29 -16.67
C ASP A 74 2.57 14.67 -15.37
N LEU A 75 1.91 14.45 -14.22
CA LEU A 75 2.52 14.62 -12.92
C LEU A 75 3.69 13.65 -12.73
N TRP A 76 3.52 12.37 -13.08
CA TRP A 76 4.59 11.38 -13.06
C TRP A 76 5.79 11.82 -13.91
N LYS A 77 5.53 12.26 -15.15
CA LYS A 77 6.57 12.76 -16.06
C LYS A 77 7.33 13.94 -15.48
N THR A 78 6.62 14.87 -14.84
CA THR A 78 7.22 16.01 -14.17
C THR A 78 8.22 15.57 -13.09
N TYR A 79 7.85 14.61 -12.24
CA TYR A 79 8.76 14.09 -11.21
C TYR A 79 9.91 13.29 -11.81
N ALA A 80 9.65 12.47 -12.83
CA ALA A 80 10.67 11.66 -13.49
C ALA A 80 11.78 12.51 -14.11
N HIS A 81 11.43 13.67 -14.68
CA HIS A 81 12.38 14.53 -15.39
C HIS A 81 13.09 15.56 -14.48
N ASN A 82 12.46 15.95 -13.38
CA ASN A 82 12.94 17.10 -12.60
C ASN A 82 13.41 16.76 -11.19
N TRP A 83 13.02 15.60 -10.65
CA TRP A 83 13.31 15.27 -9.25
C TRP A 83 14.01 13.93 -9.05
N CYS A 84 13.66 12.92 -9.82
CA CYS A 84 14.11 11.56 -9.58
C CYS A 84 15.31 11.20 -10.45
N GLU A 85 16.41 10.77 -9.84
CA GLU A 85 17.53 10.12 -10.57
C GLU A 85 17.06 8.78 -11.17
N HIS A 86 16.32 8.01 -10.37
CA HIS A 86 15.60 6.83 -10.81
C HIS A 86 14.14 7.17 -11.01
N LYS A 87 13.47 6.46 -11.91
CA LYS A 87 12.09 6.76 -12.26
C LYS A 87 11.14 6.46 -11.08
N PRO A 88 10.22 7.38 -10.77
CA PRO A 88 9.27 7.18 -9.68
C PRO A 88 8.29 6.05 -10.01
N SER A 89 8.03 5.18 -9.04
CA SER A 89 7.00 4.16 -9.17
C SER A 89 5.62 4.79 -9.00
N VAL A 90 4.69 4.43 -9.89
CA VAL A 90 3.31 4.92 -9.85
C VAL A 90 2.33 3.84 -10.33
N THR A 91 1.13 3.87 -9.79
CA THR A 91 -0.04 3.17 -10.33
C THR A 91 -1.05 4.21 -10.77
N ILE A 92 -1.33 4.26 -12.04
CA ILE A 92 -2.30 5.16 -12.66
C ILE A 92 -3.68 4.53 -12.60
N SER A 93 -4.64 5.22 -12.01
CA SER A 93 -6.05 4.81 -12.02
C SER A 93 -6.70 5.31 -13.30
N VAL A 94 -7.25 4.41 -14.10
CA VAL A 94 -7.79 4.70 -15.42
C VAL A 94 -9.30 4.43 -15.44
N LYS A 95 -10.10 5.45 -15.73
CA LYS A 95 -11.55 5.31 -15.91
C LYS A 95 -11.86 4.64 -17.25
N GLU A 96 -13.07 4.09 -17.39
CA GLU A 96 -13.48 3.32 -18.57
C GLU A 96 -13.28 4.08 -19.89
N ASP A 97 -13.61 5.36 -19.90
CA ASP A 97 -13.52 6.26 -21.05
C ASP A 97 -12.10 6.81 -21.30
N GLU A 98 -11.15 6.61 -20.38
CA GLU A 98 -9.81 7.17 -20.47
C GLU A 98 -8.79 6.22 -21.13
N TRP A 99 -9.13 4.94 -21.38
CA TRP A 99 -8.17 3.95 -21.86
C TRP A 99 -7.51 4.30 -23.20
N VAL A 100 -8.28 4.81 -24.16
CA VAL A 100 -7.75 5.15 -25.49
C VAL A 100 -6.77 6.33 -25.39
N SER A 101 -7.13 7.38 -24.67
CA SER A 101 -6.26 8.54 -24.46
C SER A 101 -4.99 8.17 -23.66
N THR A 102 -5.14 7.33 -22.64
CA THR A 102 -4.02 6.79 -21.85
C THR A 102 -3.06 5.98 -22.73
N ALA A 103 -3.57 5.09 -23.58
CA ALA A 103 -2.75 4.31 -24.51
C ALA A 103 -2.02 5.21 -25.52
N SER A 104 -2.68 6.23 -26.04
CA SER A 104 -2.08 7.22 -26.94
C SER A 104 -0.96 8.00 -26.24
N TRP A 105 -1.18 8.43 -25.00
CA TRP A 105 -0.16 9.13 -24.21
C TRP A 105 1.07 8.23 -24.00
N VAL A 106 0.86 6.98 -23.61
CA VAL A 106 1.93 5.98 -23.40
C VAL A 106 2.73 5.78 -24.68
N TYR A 107 2.07 5.63 -25.82
CA TYR A 107 2.73 5.47 -27.12
C TYR A 107 3.62 6.67 -27.46
N ASN A 108 3.10 7.89 -27.29
CA ASN A 108 3.82 9.12 -27.59
C ASN A 108 4.98 9.45 -26.63
N ASN A 109 5.00 8.84 -25.44
CA ASN A 109 6.01 9.08 -24.41
C ASN A 109 6.77 7.79 -24.07
N PHE A 110 6.76 6.79 -24.94
CA PHE A 110 7.27 5.46 -24.65
C PHE A 110 8.76 5.45 -24.21
N ASP A 111 9.56 6.29 -24.82
CA ASP A 111 11.00 6.41 -24.52
C ASP A 111 11.28 6.99 -23.11
N ASP A 112 10.33 7.73 -22.56
CA ASP A 112 10.42 8.29 -21.21
C ASP A 112 10.02 7.28 -20.11
N ILE A 113 9.28 6.24 -20.48
CA ILE A 113 8.66 5.31 -19.51
C ILE A 113 9.59 4.16 -19.20
N SER A 114 9.82 3.92 -17.90
CA SER A 114 10.55 2.72 -17.44
C SER A 114 9.70 1.76 -16.62
N GLY A 115 8.66 2.26 -15.96
CA GLY A 115 7.80 1.42 -15.13
C GLY A 115 6.59 2.20 -14.63
N ILE A 116 5.45 1.98 -15.27
CA ILE A 116 4.15 2.50 -14.87
C ILE A 116 3.19 1.32 -14.81
N SER A 117 2.42 1.24 -13.73
CA SER A 117 1.34 0.27 -13.60
C SER A 117 0.00 0.97 -13.84
N PHE A 118 -0.90 0.31 -14.52
CA PHE A 118 -2.25 0.79 -14.76
C PHE A 118 -3.25 -0.08 -14.02
N LEU A 119 -4.23 0.57 -13.39
CA LEU A 119 -5.30 -0.09 -12.67
C LEU A 119 -6.63 0.49 -13.12
N PRO A 120 -7.61 -0.34 -13.54
CA PRO A 120 -8.96 0.15 -13.79
C PRO A 120 -9.50 0.88 -12.58
N PHE A 121 -10.05 2.06 -12.78
CA PHE A 121 -10.77 2.77 -11.74
C PHE A 121 -12.07 1.99 -11.45
N SER A 122 -12.11 1.34 -10.31
CA SER A 122 -13.23 0.50 -9.90
C SER A 122 -13.69 0.91 -8.51
N GLU A 123 -14.99 0.99 -8.32
CA GLU A 123 -15.62 1.13 -7.01
C GLU A 123 -15.69 -0.22 -6.27
N HIS A 124 -15.43 -1.33 -6.98
CA HIS A 124 -15.47 -2.66 -6.40
C HIS A 124 -14.13 -3.02 -5.78
N THR A 125 -14.12 -3.14 -4.47
CA THR A 125 -12.98 -3.66 -3.71
C THR A 125 -13.16 -5.15 -3.45
N TYR A 126 -12.10 -5.92 -3.71
CA TYR A 126 -12.07 -7.31 -3.26
C TYR A 126 -11.86 -7.37 -1.73
N LYS A 127 -12.27 -8.49 -1.13
CA LYS A 127 -12.18 -8.67 0.32
C LYS A 127 -10.75 -8.46 0.82
N GLN A 128 -10.61 -7.65 1.87
CA GLN A 128 -9.31 -7.28 2.46
C GLN A 128 -8.37 -6.57 1.48
N ALA A 129 -8.90 -5.76 0.56
CA ALA A 129 -8.08 -4.91 -0.30
C ALA A 129 -7.20 -3.98 0.55
N PRO A 130 -5.96 -3.66 0.11
CA PRO A 130 -5.06 -2.76 0.83
C PRO A 130 -5.66 -1.39 1.12
N TYR A 131 -6.53 -0.92 0.24
CA TYR A 131 -7.29 0.32 0.35
C TYR A 131 -8.75 0.03 0.04
N GLN A 132 -9.64 0.56 0.87
CA GLN A 132 -11.08 0.44 0.70
C GLN A 132 -11.72 1.78 0.98
N ASP A 133 -12.64 2.19 0.12
CA ASP A 133 -13.43 3.38 0.37
C ASP A 133 -14.29 3.19 1.62
N CYS A 134 -14.48 4.24 2.39
CA CYS A 134 -15.44 4.27 3.47
C CYS A 134 -16.09 5.64 3.57
N THR A 135 -17.28 5.66 4.15
CA THR A 135 -17.97 6.90 4.49
C THR A 135 -17.34 7.55 5.71
N LYS A 136 -17.68 8.82 5.94
CA LYS A 136 -17.27 9.53 7.16
C LYS A 136 -17.82 8.86 8.41
N GLU A 137 -19.02 8.33 8.32
CA GLU A 137 -19.71 7.63 9.42
C GLU A 137 -18.97 6.34 9.77
N GLU A 138 -18.66 5.51 8.77
CA GLU A 138 -17.87 4.27 8.93
C GLU A 138 -16.47 4.58 9.50
N TYR A 139 -15.81 5.61 8.99
CA TYR A 139 -14.53 6.07 9.54
C TYR A 139 -14.65 6.40 11.03
N ASN A 140 -15.67 7.18 11.43
CA ASN A 140 -15.87 7.56 12.82
C ASN A 140 -16.15 6.35 13.72
N GLU A 141 -16.92 5.37 13.26
CA GLU A 141 -17.18 4.14 14.01
C GLU A 141 -15.90 3.30 14.17
N MET A 142 -15.08 3.20 13.13
CA MET A 142 -13.81 2.50 13.24
C MET A 142 -12.82 3.20 14.17
N VAL A 143 -12.76 4.53 14.14
CA VAL A 143 -11.92 5.31 15.07
C VAL A 143 -12.29 5.03 16.53
N LYS A 144 -13.57 4.82 16.85
CA LYS A 144 -14.00 4.45 18.21
C LYS A 144 -13.50 3.08 18.65
N GLN A 145 -13.27 2.17 17.70
CA GLN A 145 -12.77 0.82 17.96
C GLN A 145 -11.25 0.78 18.12
N MET A 146 -10.54 1.84 17.69
CA MET A 146 -9.09 1.89 17.82
C MET A 146 -8.68 2.09 19.28
N PRO A 147 -7.57 1.49 19.72
CA PRO A 147 -7.05 1.69 21.09
C PRO A 147 -6.70 3.16 21.32
N LYS A 148 -7.26 3.74 22.37
CA LYS A 148 -7.06 5.17 22.69
C LYS A 148 -5.66 5.51 23.18
N LYS A 149 -4.98 4.53 23.78
CA LYS A 149 -3.60 4.64 24.28
C LYS A 149 -2.90 3.33 24.02
N VAL A 150 -1.76 3.39 23.38
CA VAL A 150 -0.89 2.25 23.11
C VAL A 150 0.44 2.48 23.83
N ASN A 151 0.85 1.53 24.65
CA ASN A 151 2.14 1.62 25.31
C ASN A 151 3.22 0.96 24.46
N TRP A 152 3.76 1.72 23.53
CA TRP A 152 4.79 1.23 22.61
C TRP A 152 6.07 0.75 23.28
N SER A 153 6.37 1.19 24.51
CA SER A 153 7.56 0.70 25.24
C SER A 153 7.47 -0.79 25.58
N LYS A 154 6.27 -1.36 25.60
CA LYS A 154 6.08 -2.81 25.81
C LYS A 154 6.39 -3.65 24.57
N LEU A 155 6.58 -3.03 23.40
CA LEU A 155 6.92 -3.79 22.18
C LEU A 155 8.22 -4.57 22.37
N SER A 156 9.20 -4.00 23.06
CA SER A 156 10.47 -4.67 23.37
C SER A 156 10.30 -5.99 24.14
N ASP A 157 9.21 -6.14 24.92
CA ASP A 157 8.93 -7.38 25.64
C ASP A 157 8.55 -8.52 24.69
N TYR A 158 8.07 -8.19 23.50
CA TYR A 158 7.71 -9.15 22.45
C TYR A 158 8.88 -9.44 21.51
N GLU A 159 9.87 -8.55 21.42
CA GLU A 159 11.04 -8.64 20.53
C GLU A 159 12.24 -9.36 21.18
N GLN A 160 12.01 -10.18 22.19
CA GLN A 160 13.08 -10.91 22.93
C GLN A 160 13.82 -11.96 22.10
N LYS A 161 13.26 -12.36 20.96
CA LYS A 161 13.90 -13.29 20.02
C LYS A 161 13.76 -12.71 18.61
N ASP A 162 14.85 -12.76 17.89
CA ASP A 162 14.83 -12.47 16.46
C ASP A 162 14.08 -13.59 15.73
N PHE A 163 12.86 -13.30 15.33
CA PHE A 163 12.04 -14.17 14.48
C PHE A 163 12.12 -13.75 13.02
N THR A 164 13.00 -12.83 12.68
CA THR A 164 13.25 -12.46 11.29
C THR A 164 13.81 -13.68 10.59
N VAL A 165 12.96 -14.44 9.97
CA VAL A 165 13.40 -15.40 8.96
C VAL A 165 14.08 -14.56 7.91
N ALA A 166 15.36 -14.85 7.65
CA ALA A 166 16.20 -14.13 6.72
C ALA A 166 15.38 -13.57 5.57
N SER A 167 15.44 -12.27 5.35
CA SER A 167 14.71 -11.63 4.30
C SER A 167 15.06 -12.37 3.02
N GLN A 168 14.07 -13.07 2.47
CA GLN A 168 14.23 -13.69 1.17
C GLN A 168 14.40 -12.54 0.19
N GLU A 169 15.63 -12.18 -0.10
CA GLU A 169 15.92 -11.26 -1.18
C GLU A 169 15.60 -11.96 -2.49
N LEU A 170 14.63 -11.40 -3.21
CA LEU A 170 14.39 -11.73 -4.59
C LEU A 170 15.63 -11.29 -5.39
N ALA A 171 16.58 -12.19 -5.58
CA ALA A 171 17.66 -11.96 -6.51
C ALA A 171 17.11 -12.17 -7.93
N CYS A 172 16.95 -11.09 -8.69
CA CYS A 172 16.66 -11.19 -10.12
C CYS A 172 17.93 -11.57 -10.85
N SER A 173 18.03 -12.81 -11.30
CA SER A 173 19.04 -13.27 -12.28
C SER A 173 18.48 -13.13 -13.71
N ALA A 174 19.37 -13.19 -14.70
CA ALA A 174 18.98 -13.16 -16.12
C ALA A 174 18.01 -14.30 -16.52
N ASN A 175 17.85 -15.33 -15.68
CA ASN A 175 17.01 -16.50 -15.93
C ASN A 175 15.70 -16.51 -15.11
N GLY A 176 15.39 -15.44 -14.36
CA GLY A 176 14.19 -15.35 -13.55
C GLY A 176 14.47 -14.87 -12.11
N CYS A 177 13.41 -14.67 -11.35
CA CYS A 177 13.53 -14.35 -9.93
C CYS A 177 13.63 -15.65 -9.11
N GLU A 178 14.77 -15.88 -8.49
CA GLU A 178 14.96 -16.97 -7.54
C GLU A 178 14.93 -16.43 -6.09
N VAL A 179 14.33 -17.21 -5.22
CA VAL A 179 14.39 -16.97 -3.78
C VAL A 179 15.66 -17.63 -3.26
N VAL A 180 16.63 -16.83 -2.86
CA VAL A 180 17.86 -17.34 -2.28
C VAL A 180 17.71 -17.38 -0.77
N ASP A 181 17.79 -18.58 -0.19
CA ASP A 181 17.93 -18.73 1.27
C ASP A 181 19.35 -18.31 1.68
N LEU A 182 19.45 -17.19 2.40
CA LEU A 182 20.72 -16.80 2.98
C LEU A 182 21.06 -17.78 4.12
N PRO A 183 22.33 -18.25 4.21
CA PRO A 183 22.74 -19.13 5.28
C PRO A 183 22.55 -18.43 6.62
N THR A 184 21.83 -19.07 7.52
CA THR A 184 21.72 -18.64 8.93
C THR A 184 23.12 -18.57 9.52
N ALA A 185 23.53 -17.38 9.94
CA ALA A 185 24.76 -17.22 10.71
C ALA A 185 24.66 -18.08 11.99
N ALA A 186 25.62 -18.97 12.18
CA ALA A 186 25.74 -19.87 13.31
C ALA A 186 26.11 -19.11 14.59
#